data_410b9853b38651217acc05b322df2be9
#
_entry.id   410b9853b38651217acc05b322df2be9
#
_cell.length_a   1.000
_cell.length_b   1.000
_cell.length_c   1.000
_cell.angle_alpha   90.00
_cell.angle_beta   90.00
_cell.angle_gamma   90.00
#
_symmetry.space_group_name_H-M   'P 1'
#
loop_
_entity.id
_entity.type
_entity.pdbx_description
1 polymer ?
#
loop_
_entity_poly.entity_id
_entity_poly.type
_entity_poly.pdbx_seq_one_letter_code
_entity_poly.pdbx_strand_id
1 'polypeptide(L)'
;SNQKELVEAMSTDFGHRSEHQSIFTDIASAIGPIRHAQKHLAGWQKKQKRKVTPGILALLGAKAWVEYQPLGVVGVISPWNFPVNLTFTPLAGILAAGNRCMIKPSEYTPETSKAMAAAIAKEFDADEIAVITGGPETGANFSGLAFDHLLFTGATSVAKHVMRAAAANLVPVTLELGGKSPVVISRTAPMAATTDAL
;
A
#
# COMPACT_ATOMS: atom_id res chain seq x y z
N SER A 1 -3.75 -16.90 15.00
CA SER A 1 -3.48 -15.49 14.72
C SER A 1 -2.02 -15.33 14.32
N ASN A 2 -1.74 -14.79 13.14
CA ASN A 2 -0.38 -14.64 12.58
C ASN A 2 0.42 -13.49 13.24
N GLN A 3 -0.15 -12.81 14.27
CA GLN A 3 0.49 -11.65 14.91
C GLN A 3 1.85 -12.00 15.50
N LYS A 4 1.95 -13.11 16.24
CA LYS A 4 3.20 -13.53 16.90
C LYS A 4 4.29 -13.83 15.87
N GLU A 5 3.94 -14.55 14.80
CA GLU A 5 4.86 -14.88 13.71
C GLU A 5 5.40 -13.61 13.02
N LEU A 6 4.54 -12.61 12.76
CA LEU A 6 4.95 -11.33 12.17
C LEU A 6 5.86 -10.52 13.10
N VAL A 7 5.57 -10.49 14.40
CA VAL A 7 6.41 -9.79 15.40
C VAL A 7 7.79 -10.42 15.50
N GLU A 8 7.87 -11.75 15.57
CA GLU A 8 9.13 -12.49 15.63
C GLU A 8 9.96 -12.27 14.34
N ALA A 9 9.31 -12.31 13.16
CA ALA A 9 9.96 -12.05 11.89
C ALA A 9 10.51 -10.62 11.80
N MET A 10 9.73 -9.60 12.18
CA MET A 10 10.22 -8.22 12.25
C MET A 10 11.36 -8.04 13.26
N SER A 11 11.31 -8.70 14.41
CA SER A 11 12.39 -8.67 15.38
C SER A 11 13.69 -9.24 14.80
N THR A 12 13.59 -10.32 14.03
CA THR A 12 14.74 -10.94 13.36
C THR A 12 15.35 -10.01 12.30
N ASP A 13 14.52 -9.46 11.41
CA ASP A 13 14.99 -8.60 10.30
C ASP A 13 15.61 -7.29 10.81
N PHE A 14 15.09 -6.71 11.89
CA PHE A 14 15.56 -5.42 12.43
C PHE A 14 16.60 -5.54 13.56
N GLY A 15 17.01 -6.74 13.94
CA GLY A 15 17.92 -6.94 15.04
C GLY A 15 17.36 -6.43 16.38
N HIS A 16 16.32 -7.08 16.88
CA HIS A 16 15.66 -6.79 18.17
C HIS A 16 14.69 -5.58 18.14
N ARG A 17 13.92 -5.41 17.09
CA ARG A 17 12.79 -4.45 17.09
C ARG A 17 11.81 -4.83 18.22
N SER A 18 11.41 -3.83 19.01
CA SER A 18 10.53 -4.08 20.16
C SER A 18 9.17 -4.63 19.70
N GLU A 19 8.65 -5.62 20.43
CA GLU A 19 7.32 -6.19 20.20
C GLU A 19 6.24 -5.10 20.22
N HIS A 20 6.32 -4.19 21.21
CA HIS A 20 5.37 -3.08 21.32
C HIS A 20 5.36 -2.20 20.07
N GLN A 21 6.53 -1.84 19.55
CA GLN A 21 6.64 -1.06 18.32
C GLN A 21 6.04 -1.82 17.13
N SER A 22 6.39 -3.09 16.94
CA SER A 22 5.89 -3.93 15.86
C SER A 22 4.37 -4.07 15.90
N ILE A 23 3.79 -4.27 17.08
CA ILE A 23 2.32 -4.34 17.22
C ILE A 23 1.68 -2.99 16.94
N PHE A 24 2.18 -1.90 17.51
CA PHE A 24 1.51 -0.61 17.47
C PHE A 24 1.65 0.08 16.10
N THR A 25 2.89 0.11 15.56
CA THR A 25 3.16 0.88 14.34
C THR A 25 2.96 0.11 13.02
N ASP A 26 3.02 -1.22 13.08
CA ASP A 26 2.84 -2.05 11.88
C ASP A 26 1.48 -2.77 11.88
N ILE A 27 1.19 -3.59 12.89
CA ILE A 27 0.01 -4.46 12.85
C ILE A 27 -1.27 -3.68 13.16
N ALA A 28 -1.31 -2.96 14.30
CA ALA A 28 -2.51 -2.24 14.72
C ALA A 28 -2.88 -1.10 13.75
N SER A 29 -1.86 -0.41 13.21
CA SER A 29 -2.05 0.66 12.24
C SER A 29 -2.64 0.16 10.90
N ALA A 30 -2.33 -1.08 10.48
CA ALA A 30 -2.92 -1.69 9.30
C ALA A 30 -4.38 -2.11 9.51
N ILE A 31 -4.77 -2.49 10.72
CA ILE A 31 -6.13 -2.95 11.04
C ILE A 31 -7.18 -1.83 10.86
N GLY A 32 -6.81 -0.59 11.21
CA GLY A 32 -7.71 0.56 11.10
C GLY A 32 -8.28 0.76 9.68
N PRO A 33 -7.43 0.95 8.67
CA PRO A 33 -7.83 1.06 7.27
C PRO A 33 -8.65 -0.13 6.75
N ILE A 34 -8.30 -1.36 7.16
CA ILE A 34 -9.06 -2.57 6.78
C ILE A 34 -10.50 -2.51 7.32
N ARG A 35 -10.66 -2.19 8.61
CA ARG A 35 -11.99 -2.04 9.23
C ARG A 35 -12.78 -0.89 8.61
N HIS A 36 -12.11 0.21 8.28
CA HIS A 36 -12.73 1.34 7.60
C HIS A 36 -13.27 0.92 6.23
N ALA A 37 -12.48 0.23 5.42
CA ALA A 37 -12.88 -0.29 4.13
C ALA A 37 -14.10 -1.24 4.25
N GLN A 38 -14.06 -2.21 5.16
CA GLN A 38 -15.19 -3.11 5.43
C GLN A 38 -16.47 -2.36 5.78
N LYS A 39 -16.39 -1.36 6.66
CA LYS A 39 -17.55 -0.56 7.09
C LYS A 39 -18.17 0.25 5.96
N HIS A 40 -17.36 0.76 5.03
CA HIS A 40 -17.80 1.72 4.00
C HIS A 40 -18.03 1.08 2.62
N LEU A 41 -17.58 -0.15 2.41
CA LEU A 41 -17.60 -0.85 1.12
C LEU A 41 -18.99 -0.81 0.44
N ALA A 42 -20.04 -1.18 1.16
CA ALA A 42 -21.39 -1.17 0.61
C ALA A 42 -21.88 0.23 0.17
N GLY A 43 -21.32 1.29 0.80
CA GLY A 43 -21.57 2.68 0.40
C GLY A 43 -20.83 3.07 -0.87
N TRP A 44 -19.56 2.65 -0.98
CA TRP A 44 -18.70 2.95 -2.12
C TRP A 44 -19.17 2.26 -3.42
N GLN A 45 -19.77 1.10 -3.33
CA GLN A 45 -20.33 0.35 -4.47
C GLN A 45 -21.62 0.94 -5.03
N LYS A 46 -22.23 1.93 -4.38
CA LYS A 46 -23.47 2.54 -4.84
C LYS A 46 -23.24 3.43 -6.05
N LYS A 47 -24.12 3.30 -7.06
CA LYS A 47 -24.16 4.21 -8.21
C LYS A 47 -24.38 5.64 -7.77
N GLN A 48 -23.52 6.55 -8.20
CA GLN A 48 -23.60 7.97 -7.91
C GLN A 48 -24.33 8.68 -9.03
N LYS A 49 -25.58 9.11 -8.81
CA LYS A 49 -26.37 9.85 -9.82
C LYS A 49 -25.63 11.13 -10.22
N ARG A 50 -25.71 11.47 -11.51
CA ARG A 50 -25.17 12.70 -12.09
C ARG A 50 -26.28 13.47 -12.82
N LYS A 51 -26.09 14.78 -12.92
CA LYS A 51 -26.99 15.64 -13.68
C LYS A 51 -26.83 15.37 -15.19
N VAL A 52 -27.95 15.22 -15.89
CA VAL A 52 -27.96 15.12 -17.36
C VAL A 52 -28.02 16.53 -17.95
N THR A 53 -27.15 16.80 -18.92
CA THR A 53 -27.10 18.10 -19.62
C THR A 53 -27.10 17.85 -21.15
N PRO A 54 -27.95 18.52 -21.91
CA PRO A 54 -28.95 19.50 -21.50
C PRO A 54 -30.17 18.86 -20.82
N GLY A 55 -30.82 19.64 -19.93
CA GLY A 55 -31.91 19.16 -19.06
C GLY A 55 -33.12 18.58 -19.80
N ILE A 56 -33.33 18.94 -21.06
CA ILE A 56 -34.39 18.35 -21.91
C ILE A 56 -34.23 16.84 -22.05
N LEU A 57 -33.00 16.32 -22.08
CA LEU A 57 -32.77 14.88 -22.17
C LEU A 57 -33.23 14.15 -20.89
N ALA A 58 -33.11 14.79 -19.72
CA ALA A 58 -33.63 14.24 -18.47
C ALA A 58 -35.17 14.15 -18.50
N LEU A 59 -35.87 15.14 -19.07
CA LEU A 59 -37.30 15.10 -19.24
C LEU A 59 -37.74 13.98 -20.19
N LEU A 60 -36.89 13.63 -21.17
CA LEU A 60 -37.10 12.51 -22.10
C LEU A 60 -36.67 11.15 -21.49
N GLY A 61 -36.34 11.10 -20.20
CA GLY A 61 -36.03 9.86 -19.48
C GLY A 61 -34.55 9.47 -19.44
N ALA A 62 -33.62 10.31 -19.94
CA ALA A 62 -32.18 10.03 -19.84
C ALA A 62 -31.68 10.07 -18.38
N LYS A 63 -30.81 9.14 -18.06
CA LYS A 63 -30.21 9.01 -16.72
C LYS A 63 -28.68 8.95 -16.85
N ALA A 64 -27.97 9.55 -15.90
CA ALA A 64 -26.52 9.48 -15.84
C ALA A 64 -26.08 9.14 -14.42
N TRP A 65 -25.06 8.30 -14.30
CA TRP A 65 -24.43 7.95 -13.03
C TRP A 65 -22.96 7.59 -13.23
N VAL A 66 -22.20 7.64 -12.14
CA VAL A 66 -20.86 7.06 -12.03
C VAL A 66 -20.98 5.76 -11.25
N GLU A 67 -20.35 4.74 -11.76
CA GLU A 67 -20.21 3.42 -11.11
C GLU A 67 -18.74 3.06 -11.11
N TYR A 68 -18.20 2.79 -9.90
CA TYR A 68 -16.81 2.40 -9.75
C TYR A 68 -16.65 0.92 -10.11
N GLN A 69 -15.65 0.62 -10.92
CA GLN A 69 -15.30 -0.73 -11.35
C GLN A 69 -13.86 -1.04 -10.93
N PRO A 70 -13.50 -2.31 -10.68
CA PRO A 70 -12.10 -2.69 -10.47
C PRO A 70 -11.26 -2.35 -11.70
N LEU A 71 -10.00 -2.00 -11.47
CA LEU A 71 -9.04 -1.77 -12.55
C LEU A 71 -8.56 -3.09 -13.16
N GLY A 72 -8.38 -4.13 -12.33
CA GLY A 72 -7.86 -5.43 -12.74
C GLY A 72 -6.79 -5.91 -11.77
N VAL A 73 -5.55 -6.01 -12.21
CA VAL A 73 -4.41 -6.45 -11.39
C VAL A 73 -3.57 -5.25 -10.96
N VAL A 74 -3.45 -5.06 -9.65
CA VAL A 74 -2.64 -3.99 -9.05
C VAL A 74 -1.33 -4.55 -8.53
N GLY A 75 -0.20 -3.99 -8.98
CA GLY A 75 1.12 -4.26 -8.41
C GLY A 75 1.39 -3.39 -7.19
N VAL A 76 1.98 -3.96 -6.14
CA VAL A 76 2.41 -3.22 -4.94
C VAL A 76 3.88 -3.52 -4.66
N ILE A 77 4.71 -2.49 -4.63
CA ILE A 77 6.10 -2.59 -4.15
C ILE A 77 6.16 -1.88 -2.80
N SER A 78 6.38 -2.65 -1.72
CA SER A 78 6.35 -2.14 -0.36
C SER A 78 7.74 -2.03 0.26
N PRO A 79 7.96 -1.06 1.17
CA PRO A 79 9.26 -0.75 1.75
C PRO A 79 9.57 -1.62 2.96
N TRP A 80 10.79 -1.43 3.50
CA TRP A 80 11.30 -2.18 4.65
C TRP A 80 10.99 -1.57 6.02
N ASN A 81 10.77 -0.26 6.11
CA ASN A 81 10.70 0.46 7.40
C ASN A 81 9.44 0.15 8.24
N PHE A 82 8.29 -0.02 7.58
CA PHE A 82 7.02 -0.49 8.17
C PHE A 82 6.41 -1.55 7.24
N PRO A 83 7.04 -2.73 7.14
CA PRO A 83 6.76 -3.70 6.09
C PRO A 83 5.33 -4.23 6.11
N VAL A 84 4.78 -4.48 7.30
CA VAL A 84 3.40 -5.00 7.44
C VAL A 84 2.39 -3.88 7.17
N ASN A 85 2.54 -2.72 7.80
CA ASN A 85 1.61 -1.61 7.64
C ASN A 85 1.54 -1.14 6.18
N LEU A 86 2.70 -0.84 5.58
CA LEU A 86 2.75 -0.28 4.22
C LEU A 86 2.48 -1.31 3.11
N THR A 87 2.29 -2.58 3.46
CA THR A 87 1.78 -3.62 2.57
C THR A 87 0.26 -3.78 2.72
N PHE A 88 -0.24 -3.95 3.95
CA PHE A 88 -1.64 -4.29 4.18
C PHE A 88 -2.58 -3.07 4.13
N THR A 89 -2.11 -1.87 4.45
CA THR A 89 -2.94 -0.66 4.37
C THR A 89 -3.41 -0.38 2.94
N PRO A 90 -2.56 -0.31 1.90
CA PRO A 90 -3.04 -0.15 0.54
C PRO A 90 -3.81 -1.37 0.03
N LEU A 91 -3.44 -2.59 0.45
CA LEU A 91 -4.15 -3.81 0.07
C LEU A 91 -5.63 -3.77 0.45
N ALA A 92 -5.98 -3.16 1.60
CA ALA A 92 -7.38 -2.98 2.01
C ALA A 92 -8.21 -2.22 0.96
N GLY A 93 -7.66 -1.14 0.38
CA GLY A 93 -8.32 -0.37 -0.68
C GLY A 93 -8.36 -1.12 -2.01
N ILE A 94 -7.29 -1.82 -2.35
CA ILE A 94 -7.16 -2.62 -3.58
C ILE A 94 -8.25 -3.70 -3.62
N LEU A 95 -8.39 -4.46 -2.54
CA LEU A 95 -9.40 -5.52 -2.43
C LEU A 95 -10.83 -4.96 -2.33
N ALA A 96 -11.02 -3.87 -1.58
CA ALA A 96 -12.32 -3.21 -1.48
C ALA A 96 -12.84 -2.71 -2.85
N ALA A 97 -11.94 -2.34 -3.75
CA ALA A 97 -12.28 -1.97 -5.13
C ALA A 97 -12.50 -3.18 -6.06
N GLY A 98 -12.31 -4.42 -5.58
CA GLY A 98 -12.50 -5.65 -6.34
C GLY A 98 -11.31 -6.02 -7.24
N ASN A 99 -10.12 -5.47 -7.00
CA ASN A 99 -8.92 -5.77 -7.77
C ASN A 99 -8.22 -7.02 -7.22
N ARG A 100 -7.46 -7.66 -8.10
CA ARG A 100 -6.41 -8.63 -7.73
C ARG A 100 -5.12 -7.89 -7.41
N CYS A 101 -4.22 -8.53 -6.67
CA CYS A 101 -2.99 -7.88 -6.24
C CYS A 101 -1.77 -8.79 -6.39
N MET A 102 -0.68 -8.23 -6.91
CA MET A 102 0.65 -8.81 -6.76
C MET A 102 1.48 -7.92 -5.86
N ILE A 103 2.18 -8.50 -4.90
CA ILE A 103 2.97 -7.78 -3.91
C ILE A 103 4.43 -8.18 -4.02
N LYS A 104 5.32 -7.21 -4.17
CA LYS A 104 6.77 -7.38 -4.04
C LYS A 104 7.23 -6.65 -2.77
N PRO A 105 7.36 -7.35 -1.63
CA PRO A 105 7.89 -6.76 -0.41
C PRO A 105 9.40 -6.50 -0.53
N SER A 106 9.94 -5.72 0.40
CA SER A 106 11.36 -5.38 0.41
C SER A 106 12.26 -6.58 0.67
N GLU A 107 13.38 -6.63 -0.03
CA GLU A 107 14.45 -7.61 0.18
C GLU A 107 15.23 -7.39 1.50
N TYR A 108 15.10 -6.22 2.10
CA TYR A 108 15.74 -5.89 3.38
C TYR A 108 15.01 -6.48 4.61
N THR A 109 13.80 -7.01 4.41
CA THR A 109 13.01 -7.67 5.47
C THR A 109 12.55 -9.06 5.02
N PRO A 110 13.48 -9.99 4.78
CA PRO A 110 13.17 -11.29 4.16
C PRO A 110 12.31 -12.18 5.05
N GLU A 111 12.53 -12.22 6.36
CA GLU A 111 11.73 -13.06 7.27
C GLU A 111 10.30 -12.51 7.42
N THR A 112 10.16 -11.20 7.53
CA THR A 112 8.84 -10.54 7.52
C THR A 112 8.10 -10.79 6.20
N SER A 113 8.81 -10.74 5.07
CA SER A 113 8.25 -11.01 3.76
C SER A 113 7.73 -12.44 3.62
N LYS A 114 8.47 -13.43 4.15
CA LYS A 114 8.04 -14.84 4.21
C LYS A 114 6.81 -15.02 5.10
N ALA A 115 6.82 -14.39 6.29
CA ALA A 115 5.69 -14.46 7.22
C ALA A 115 4.42 -13.83 6.63
N MET A 116 4.53 -12.69 5.94
CA MET A 116 3.41 -12.07 5.22
C MET A 116 2.90 -12.97 4.08
N ALA A 117 3.79 -13.53 3.28
CA ALA A 117 3.43 -14.45 2.20
C ALA A 117 2.68 -15.68 2.73
N ALA A 118 3.18 -16.29 3.81
CA ALA A 118 2.54 -17.42 4.45
C ALA A 118 1.17 -17.08 5.05
N ALA A 119 1.02 -15.88 5.63
CA ALA A 119 -0.24 -15.39 6.17
C ALA A 119 -1.28 -15.17 5.07
N ILE A 120 -0.88 -14.58 3.94
CA ILE A 120 -1.75 -14.34 2.77
C ILE A 120 -2.18 -15.66 2.15
N ALA A 121 -1.26 -16.60 1.92
CA ALA A 121 -1.56 -17.89 1.29
C ALA A 121 -2.49 -18.80 2.12
N LYS A 122 -2.71 -18.51 3.39
CA LYS A 122 -3.70 -19.23 4.22
C LYS A 122 -5.14 -18.80 3.92
N GLU A 123 -5.34 -17.59 3.41
CA GLU A 123 -6.66 -16.93 3.30
C GLU A 123 -7.06 -16.61 1.85
N PHE A 124 -6.11 -16.53 0.94
CA PHE A 124 -6.31 -16.11 -0.45
C PHE A 124 -5.61 -17.07 -1.42
N ASP A 125 -6.25 -17.32 -2.55
CA ASP A 125 -5.62 -18.03 -3.66
C ASP A 125 -4.59 -17.14 -4.37
N ALA A 126 -3.59 -17.76 -5.02
CA ALA A 126 -2.50 -17.04 -5.67
C ALA A 126 -2.95 -16.18 -6.88
N ASP A 127 -4.12 -16.45 -7.44
CA ASP A 127 -4.74 -15.65 -8.50
C ASP A 127 -5.54 -14.46 -7.95
N GLU A 128 -5.77 -14.39 -6.64
CA GLU A 128 -6.34 -13.23 -5.94
C GLU A 128 -5.22 -12.32 -5.42
N ILE A 129 -4.29 -12.89 -4.63
CA ILE A 129 -3.14 -12.17 -4.07
C ILE A 129 -1.89 -13.04 -4.16
N ALA A 130 -0.91 -12.60 -4.94
CA ALA A 130 0.40 -13.24 -5.04
C ALA A 130 1.48 -12.40 -4.37
N VAL A 131 2.37 -13.04 -3.60
CA VAL A 131 3.56 -12.39 -3.01
C VAL A 131 4.81 -12.90 -3.69
N ILE A 132 5.56 -11.98 -4.30
CA ILE A 132 6.78 -12.27 -5.07
C ILE A 132 7.99 -11.76 -4.28
N THR A 133 8.73 -12.65 -3.66
CA THR A 133 9.96 -12.32 -2.95
C THR A 133 11.15 -12.30 -3.92
N GLY A 134 12.16 -11.49 -3.62
CA GLY A 134 13.39 -11.42 -4.41
C GLY A 134 14.10 -10.09 -4.25
N GLY A 135 15.30 -10.00 -4.79
CA GLY A 135 16.18 -8.84 -4.71
C GLY A 135 15.84 -7.71 -5.70
N PRO A 136 16.78 -6.76 -5.89
CA PRO A 136 16.58 -5.59 -6.76
C PRO A 136 16.23 -5.94 -8.21
N GLU A 137 16.80 -7.02 -8.75
CA GLU A 137 16.49 -7.51 -10.10
C GLU A 137 15.02 -7.94 -10.22
N THR A 138 14.50 -8.66 -9.22
CA THR A 138 13.09 -9.02 -9.16
C THR A 138 12.21 -7.77 -9.09
N GLY A 139 12.63 -6.75 -8.33
CA GLY A 139 11.93 -5.46 -8.26
C GLY A 139 11.90 -4.72 -9.60
N ALA A 140 13.00 -4.73 -10.33
CA ALA A 140 13.08 -4.14 -11.67
C ALA A 140 12.15 -4.85 -12.66
N ASN A 141 12.20 -6.19 -12.71
CA ASN A 141 11.34 -7.01 -13.57
C ASN A 141 9.86 -6.84 -13.20
N PHE A 142 9.53 -6.81 -11.90
CA PHE A 142 8.18 -6.56 -11.40
C PHE A 142 7.64 -5.20 -11.85
N SER A 143 8.48 -4.16 -11.82
CA SER A 143 8.10 -2.81 -12.25
C SER A 143 7.77 -2.72 -13.75
N GLY A 144 8.27 -3.64 -14.55
CA GLY A 144 8.04 -3.74 -16.00
C GLY A 144 6.84 -4.59 -16.39
N LEU A 145 6.10 -5.19 -15.45
CA LEU A 145 4.91 -5.96 -15.77
C LEU A 145 3.75 -5.06 -16.19
N ALA A 146 2.87 -5.58 -17.03
CA ALA A 146 1.70 -4.87 -17.54
C ALA A 146 0.54 -4.90 -16.52
N PHE A 147 0.73 -4.23 -15.39
CA PHE A 147 -0.32 -4.02 -14.39
C PHE A 147 -1.37 -3.02 -14.90
N ASP A 148 -2.57 -3.07 -14.34
CA ASP A 148 -3.58 -2.03 -14.53
C ASP A 148 -3.32 -0.81 -13.64
N HIS A 149 -2.54 -0.98 -12.56
CA HIS A 149 -2.00 0.07 -11.70
C HIS A 149 -0.80 -0.44 -10.91
N LEU A 150 0.17 0.43 -10.63
CA LEU A 150 1.33 0.10 -9.81
C LEU A 150 1.48 1.09 -8.65
N LEU A 151 1.48 0.59 -7.42
CA LEU A 151 1.77 1.37 -6.22
C LEU A 151 3.20 1.07 -5.76
N PHE A 152 3.97 2.11 -5.53
CA PHE A 152 5.33 2.04 -5.01
C PHE A 152 5.48 2.92 -3.78
N THR A 153 6.01 2.36 -2.70
CA THR A 153 6.42 3.11 -1.51
C THR A 153 7.91 2.94 -1.29
N GLY A 154 8.66 4.05 -1.25
CA GLY A 154 10.11 4.00 -1.07
C GLY A 154 10.87 5.27 -1.45
N ALA A 155 12.15 5.13 -1.79
CA ALA A 155 13.01 6.26 -2.12
C ALA A 155 12.67 6.88 -3.48
N THR A 156 12.71 8.21 -3.57
CA THR A 156 12.47 8.98 -4.82
C THR A 156 13.39 8.55 -5.96
N SER A 157 14.65 8.21 -5.67
CA SER A 157 15.60 7.72 -6.68
C SER A 157 15.12 6.41 -7.33
N VAL A 158 14.61 5.46 -6.54
CA VAL A 158 14.07 4.20 -7.01
C VAL A 158 12.75 4.41 -7.76
N ALA A 159 11.87 5.28 -7.25
CA ALA A 159 10.60 5.63 -7.90
C ALA A 159 10.76 6.06 -9.36
N LYS A 160 11.82 6.81 -9.67
CA LYS A 160 12.13 7.22 -11.05
C LYS A 160 12.40 6.02 -11.98
N HIS A 161 13.01 4.95 -11.47
CA HIS A 161 13.22 3.71 -12.24
C HIS A 161 11.90 2.95 -12.40
N VAL A 162 11.12 2.85 -11.34
CA VAL A 162 9.78 2.24 -11.37
C VAL A 162 8.88 2.92 -12.39
N MET A 163 8.80 4.25 -12.39
CA MET A 163 8.03 5.02 -13.37
C MET A 163 8.48 4.76 -14.81
N ARG A 164 9.80 4.74 -15.07
CA ARG A 164 10.32 4.46 -16.42
C ARG A 164 9.94 3.06 -16.89
N ALA A 165 10.04 2.05 -16.03
CA ALA A 165 9.66 0.69 -16.36
C ALA A 165 8.16 0.56 -16.63
N ALA A 166 7.33 1.12 -15.76
CA ALA A 166 5.87 1.13 -15.88
C ALA A 166 5.38 1.84 -17.17
N ALA A 167 6.07 2.91 -17.57
CA ALA A 167 5.72 3.69 -18.76
C ALA A 167 5.79 2.89 -20.06
N ALA A 168 6.61 1.85 -20.14
CA ALA A 168 6.70 0.98 -21.31
C ALA A 168 5.36 0.29 -21.64
N ASN A 169 4.55 0.03 -20.62
CA ASN A 169 3.21 -0.59 -20.75
C ASN A 169 2.08 0.41 -20.42
N LEU A 170 2.38 1.71 -20.34
CA LEU A 170 1.43 2.77 -19.99
C LEU A 170 0.73 2.53 -18.63
N VAL A 171 1.39 1.86 -17.70
CA VAL A 171 0.83 1.55 -16.38
C VAL A 171 0.79 2.83 -15.53
N PRO A 172 -0.39 3.24 -15.04
CA PRO A 172 -0.52 4.33 -14.08
C PRO A 172 0.18 3.98 -12.76
N VAL A 173 0.87 4.95 -12.15
CA VAL A 173 1.58 4.74 -10.89
C VAL A 173 1.10 5.66 -9.79
N THR A 174 1.03 5.12 -8.56
CA THR A 174 0.93 5.88 -7.32
C THR A 174 2.26 5.76 -6.58
N LEU A 175 2.85 6.89 -6.21
CA LEU A 175 4.15 6.95 -5.57
C LEU A 175 4.02 7.55 -4.18
N GLU A 176 4.35 6.76 -3.17
CA GLU A 176 4.48 7.19 -1.78
C GLU A 176 5.97 7.30 -1.45
N LEU A 177 6.45 8.52 -1.28
CA LEU A 177 7.87 8.81 -1.23
C LEU A 177 8.26 9.51 0.07
N GLY A 178 9.55 9.55 0.34
CA GLY A 178 10.10 10.31 1.44
C GLY A 178 9.93 11.82 1.26
N GLY A 179 9.98 12.54 2.35
CA GLY A 179 9.93 13.99 2.40
C GLY A 179 11.01 14.55 3.33
N LYS A 180 11.06 15.86 3.41
CA LYS A 180 11.90 16.58 4.37
C LYS A 180 10.99 17.17 5.44
N SER A 181 10.96 16.51 6.61
CA SER A 181 10.24 17.02 7.77
C SER A 181 11.05 18.14 8.41
N PRO A 182 10.63 19.42 8.33
CA PRO A 182 11.38 20.52 8.92
C PRO A 182 11.23 20.47 10.45
N VAL A 183 12.34 20.70 11.15
CA VAL A 183 12.36 20.92 12.59
C VAL A 183 12.54 22.41 12.84
N VAL A 184 11.61 23.02 13.58
CA VAL A 184 11.70 24.43 13.96
C VAL A 184 12.00 24.52 15.45
N ILE A 185 13.18 25.02 15.77
CA ILE A 185 13.64 25.20 17.15
C ILE A 185 13.47 26.64 17.56
N SER A 186 12.68 26.89 18.62
CA SER A 186 12.52 28.22 19.18
C SER A 186 13.87 28.75 19.74
N ARG A 187 14.09 30.07 19.63
CA ARG A 187 15.26 30.71 20.20
C ARG A 187 15.42 30.49 21.72
N THR A 188 14.31 30.23 22.41
CA THR A 188 14.27 30.01 23.86
C THR A 188 14.30 28.55 24.26
N ALA A 189 14.39 27.60 23.28
CA ALA A 189 14.47 26.18 23.59
C ALA A 189 15.79 25.82 24.27
N PRO A 190 15.79 24.96 25.30
CA PRO A 190 17.01 24.47 25.94
C PRO A 190 17.76 23.55 24.95
N MET A 191 18.86 24.04 24.37
CA MET A 191 19.57 23.37 23.28
C MET A 191 20.02 21.94 23.62
N ALA A 192 20.54 21.69 24.84
CA ALA A 192 20.96 20.36 25.24
C ALA A 192 19.81 19.35 25.14
N ALA A 193 18.67 19.62 25.76
CA ALA A 193 17.51 18.74 25.72
C ALA A 193 16.90 18.62 24.29
N THR A 194 17.04 19.68 23.50
CA THR A 194 16.57 19.65 22.09
C THR A 194 17.45 18.76 21.23
N THR A 195 18.77 18.81 21.40
CA THR A 195 19.70 17.96 20.66
C THR A 195 19.52 16.48 20.99
N ASP A 196 19.23 16.16 22.26
CA ASP A 196 18.97 14.79 22.70
C ASP A 196 17.65 14.23 22.17
N ALA A 197 16.72 15.10 21.78
CA ALA A 197 15.39 14.70 21.24
C ALA A 197 15.35 14.59 19.71
N LEU A 198 16.37 15.06 19.01
CA LEU A 198 16.50 15.01 17.54
C LEU A 198 17.32 13.81 17.07
#